data_987f1fd6d0916799868098fab6590b69
#
_entry.id   987f1fd6d0916799868098fab6590b69
#
_cell.length_a   1.000
_cell.length_b   1.000
_cell.length_c   1.000
_cell.angle_alpha   90.00
_cell.angle_beta   90.00
_cell.angle_gamma   90.00
#
_symmetry.space_group_name_H-M   'P 1'
#
loop_
_entity.id
_entity.type
_entity.pdbx_description
1 polymer ?
#
loop_
_entity_poly.entity_id
_entity_poly.type
_entity_poly.pdbx_seq_one_letter_code
_entity_poly.pdbx_strand_id
1 'polypeptide(L)'
;MREFNHNDLEILEEKTAWSGFWKLKLFRLRHRRFAGGWSEALTRELHCRGEAVGVLLYDPKLDALGMVEQFRIGAAFRAGSPWLLELVAGLVEEGETPAEVAVRETTEESGCVIQELLPVAGYFSSPGGTDEYFHLFCARVSLAGAGGLHGKPGEHEDIRLHVIPHAEVPELQRGGHFNNAHTLIALQWLAMHRDEVRRAWT
;
A
#
# COMPACT_ATOMS: atom_id res chain seq x y z
N MET A 1 12.86 -12.37 -17.99
CA MET A 1 12.36 -13.43 -18.87
C MET A 1 11.59 -14.41 -18.00
N ARG A 2 10.34 -14.75 -18.37
CA ARG A 2 9.53 -15.72 -17.62
C ARG A 2 9.49 -17.01 -18.44
N GLU A 3 9.95 -18.11 -17.85
CA GLU A 3 9.92 -19.43 -18.45
C GLU A 3 8.57 -20.11 -18.25
N PHE A 4 7.89 -19.85 -17.10
CA PHE A 4 6.64 -20.49 -16.71
C PHE A 4 5.46 -19.51 -16.66
N ASN A 5 4.25 -20.05 -16.75
CA ASN A 5 2.99 -19.35 -16.68
C ASN A 5 1.95 -20.15 -15.87
N HIS A 6 0.69 -19.72 -15.87
CA HIS A 6 -0.38 -20.37 -15.09
C HIS A 6 -0.63 -21.84 -15.44
N ASN A 7 -0.28 -22.30 -16.65
CA ASN A 7 -0.41 -23.72 -17.03
C ASN A 7 0.68 -24.60 -16.40
N ASP A 8 1.67 -24.00 -15.77
CA ASP A 8 2.76 -24.66 -15.06
C ASP A 8 2.49 -24.77 -13.54
N LEU A 9 1.28 -24.45 -13.14
CA LEU A 9 0.71 -24.61 -11.80
C LEU A 9 -0.53 -25.52 -11.88
N GLU A 10 -0.65 -26.43 -10.93
CA GLU A 10 -1.83 -27.27 -10.74
C GLU A 10 -2.28 -27.20 -9.28
N ILE A 11 -3.50 -26.72 -9.06
CA ILE A 11 -4.16 -26.72 -7.74
C ILE A 11 -4.86 -28.05 -7.58
N LEU A 12 -4.43 -28.85 -6.63
CA LEU A 12 -4.98 -30.19 -6.34
C LEU A 12 -6.13 -30.12 -5.33
N GLU A 13 -6.04 -29.16 -4.38
CA GLU A 13 -7.05 -28.96 -3.35
C GLU A 13 -6.99 -27.51 -2.84
N GLU A 14 -8.13 -26.94 -2.58
CA GLU A 14 -8.29 -25.66 -1.91
C GLU A 14 -9.21 -25.81 -0.70
N LYS A 15 -8.81 -25.28 0.45
CA LYS A 15 -9.59 -25.30 1.68
C LYS A 15 -9.47 -23.97 2.41
N THR A 16 -10.59 -23.42 2.86
CA THR A 16 -10.60 -22.29 3.79
C THR A 16 -10.31 -22.79 5.20
N ALA A 17 -9.17 -22.40 5.76
CA ALA A 17 -8.76 -22.74 7.12
C ALA A 17 -9.35 -21.78 8.16
N TRP A 18 -9.50 -20.50 7.79
CA TRP A 18 -10.11 -19.47 8.63
C TRP A 18 -10.88 -18.48 7.77
N SER A 19 -12.01 -17.99 8.29
CA SER A 19 -12.81 -16.93 7.66
C SER A 19 -13.29 -15.98 8.74
N GLY A 20 -12.70 -14.79 8.77
CA GLY A 20 -13.07 -13.64 9.58
C GLY A 20 -13.14 -12.43 8.69
N PHE A 21 -12.62 -11.27 9.13
CA PHE A 21 -12.42 -10.10 8.27
C PHE A 21 -11.50 -10.45 7.08
N TRP A 22 -10.42 -11.17 7.35
CA TRP A 22 -9.58 -11.80 6.33
C TRP A 22 -9.87 -13.30 6.24
N LYS A 23 -9.47 -13.90 5.12
CA LYS A 23 -9.50 -15.36 4.94
C LYS A 23 -8.08 -15.91 4.93
N LEU A 24 -7.91 -17.08 5.54
CA LEU A 24 -6.72 -17.91 5.39
C LEU A 24 -7.11 -19.17 4.61
N LYS A 25 -6.48 -19.38 3.47
CA LYS A 25 -6.68 -20.57 2.61
C LYS A 25 -5.49 -21.50 2.68
N LEU A 26 -5.76 -22.79 2.58
CA LEU A 26 -4.77 -23.83 2.38
C LEU A 26 -4.90 -24.37 0.96
N PHE A 27 -3.79 -24.38 0.24
CA PHE A 27 -3.70 -24.94 -1.09
C PHE A 27 -2.78 -26.15 -1.07
N ARG A 28 -3.25 -27.28 -1.59
CA ARG A 28 -2.40 -28.37 -2.00
C ARG A 28 -2.19 -28.25 -3.50
N LEU A 29 -0.93 -28.08 -3.93
CA LEU A 29 -0.59 -27.74 -5.31
C LEU A 29 0.72 -28.39 -5.74
N ARG A 30 0.99 -28.37 -7.04
CA ARG A 30 2.30 -28.64 -7.63
C ARG A 30 2.59 -27.66 -8.76
N HIS A 31 3.84 -27.44 -9.02
CA HIS A 31 4.28 -26.55 -10.09
C HIS A 31 5.47 -27.14 -10.87
N ARG A 32 5.74 -26.62 -12.06
CA ARG A 32 6.93 -26.95 -12.82
C ARG A 32 8.20 -26.49 -12.10
N ARG A 33 9.28 -27.25 -12.26
CA ARG A 33 10.60 -26.95 -11.69
C ARG A 33 11.55 -26.49 -12.78
N PHE A 34 12.43 -25.56 -12.46
CA PHE A 34 13.53 -25.16 -13.35
C PHE A 34 14.45 -26.32 -13.74
N ALA A 35 14.60 -27.31 -12.87
CA ALA A 35 15.34 -28.53 -13.15
C ALA A 35 14.58 -29.53 -14.02
N GLY A 36 13.39 -29.16 -14.53
CA GLY A 36 12.49 -30.00 -15.30
C GLY A 36 11.53 -30.83 -14.45
N GLY A 37 10.43 -31.26 -15.08
CA GLY A 37 9.37 -32.02 -14.44
C GLY A 37 8.50 -31.19 -13.49
N TRP A 38 7.62 -31.87 -12.76
CA TRP A 38 6.76 -31.30 -11.73
C TRP A 38 7.40 -31.42 -10.34
N SER A 39 7.04 -30.52 -9.43
CA SER A 39 7.32 -30.70 -8.02
C SER A 39 6.48 -31.85 -7.43
N GLU A 40 6.87 -32.34 -6.27
CA GLU A 40 5.96 -33.06 -5.40
C GLU A 40 4.79 -32.15 -5.00
N ALA A 41 3.71 -32.75 -4.51
CA ALA A 41 2.58 -31.97 -3.99
C ALA A 41 3.02 -31.19 -2.74
N LEU A 42 2.81 -29.88 -2.77
CA LEU A 42 3.17 -28.93 -1.73
C LEU A 42 1.92 -28.40 -1.06
N THR A 43 1.98 -28.14 0.23
CA THR A 43 0.96 -27.35 0.93
C THR A 43 1.44 -25.91 1.06
N ARG A 44 0.54 -24.95 0.79
CA ARG A 44 0.79 -23.51 0.98
C ARG A 44 -0.38 -22.88 1.70
N GLU A 45 -0.05 -21.96 2.59
CA GLU A 45 -1.00 -21.09 3.26
C GLU A 45 -1.03 -19.76 2.51
N LEU A 46 -2.23 -19.21 2.31
CA LEU A 46 -2.43 -17.93 1.66
C LEU A 46 -3.34 -17.06 2.52
N HIS A 47 -2.82 -15.94 2.96
CA HIS A 47 -3.61 -14.87 3.56
C HIS A 47 -4.25 -14.05 2.44
N CYS A 48 -5.57 -14.19 2.27
CA CYS A 48 -6.31 -13.53 1.19
C CYS A 48 -6.69 -12.11 1.61
N ARG A 49 -6.10 -11.14 0.94
CA ARG A 49 -6.30 -9.71 1.17
C ARG A 49 -6.87 -8.97 -0.05
N GLY A 50 -6.63 -9.52 -1.25
CA GLY A 50 -7.05 -8.89 -2.51
C GLY A 50 -6.23 -7.67 -2.89
N GLU A 51 -6.88 -6.68 -3.49
CA GLU A 51 -6.22 -5.49 -3.99
C GLU A 51 -6.33 -4.33 -2.99
N ALA A 52 -5.26 -3.52 -2.92
CA ALA A 52 -5.20 -2.33 -2.09
C ALA A 52 -4.58 -1.17 -2.86
N VAL A 53 -4.89 0.05 -2.42
CA VAL A 53 -4.38 1.30 -2.98
C VAL A 53 -3.58 2.04 -1.93
N GLY A 54 -2.51 2.70 -2.35
CA GLY A 54 -1.80 3.69 -1.55
C GLY A 54 -1.59 4.97 -2.34
N VAL A 55 -1.73 6.10 -1.66
CA VAL A 55 -1.65 7.42 -2.29
C VAL A 55 -0.64 8.28 -1.55
N LEU A 56 0.45 8.62 -2.22
CA LEU A 56 1.38 9.65 -1.76
C LEU A 56 0.80 11.02 -2.08
N LEU A 57 0.36 11.75 -1.05
CA LEU A 57 -0.13 13.12 -1.20
C LEU A 57 1.07 14.08 -1.33
N TYR A 58 1.12 14.86 -2.41
CA TYR A 58 2.17 15.83 -2.66
C TYR A 58 1.61 17.18 -3.05
N ASP A 59 2.05 18.21 -2.34
CA ASP A 59 1.80 19.61 -2.70
C ASP A 59 3.06 20.20 -3.35
N PRO A 60 3.06 20.40 -4.68
CA PRO A 60 4.24 20.92 -5.38
C PRO A 60 4.55 22.38 -5.08
N LYS A 61 3.56 23.17 -4.61
CA LYS A 61 3.74 24.58 -4.26
C LYS A 61 4.43 24.73 -2.91
N LEU A 62 3.98 23.98 -1.91
CA LEU A 62 4.60 23.93 -0.58
C LEU A 62 5.85 23.07 -0.55
N ASP A 63 6.03 22.23 -1.55
CA ASP A 63 7.04 21.16 -1.58
C ASP A 63 6.95 20.29 -0.31
N ALA A 64 5.74 19.76 -0.06
CA ALA A 64 5.41 19.04 1.14
C ALA A 64 4.60 17.78 0.84
N LEU A 65 4.64 16.82 1.76
CA LEU A 65 3.92 15.56 1.73
C LEU A 65 2.81 15.56 2.78
N GLY A 66 1.65 15.00 2.41
CA GLY A 66 0.63 14.58 3.36
C GLY A 66 0.85 13.12 3.74
N MET A 67 1.04 12.87 5.03
CA MET A 67 1.24 11.53 5.58
C MET A 67 0.24 11.29 6.70
N VAL A 68 -0.32 10.10 6.76
CA VAL A 68 -1.26 9.72 7.82
C VAL A 68 -0.57 8.92 8.91
N GLU A 69 -0.94 9.16 10.16
CA GLU A 69 -0.48 8.38 11.31
C GLU A 69 -1.66 7.63 11.90
N GLN A 70 -1.56 6.32 12.02
CA GLN A 70 -2.61 5.46 12.55
C GLN A 70 -2.06 4.21 13.22
N PHE A 71 -2.88 3.59 14.09
CA PHE A 71 -2.55 2.33 14.76
C PHE A 71 -2.52 1.16 13.79
N ARG A 72 -1.46 0.34 13.88
CA ARG A 72 -1.31 -0.90 13.10
C ARG A 72 -0.95 -2.07 14.02
N ILE A 73 -1.87 -3.00 14.19
CA ILE A 73 -1.68 -4.18 15.05
C ILE A 73 -0.42 -4.98 14.69
N GLY A 74 -0.05 -5.04 13.42
CA GLY A 74 1.15 -5.74 12.97
C GLY A 74 2.45 -5.16 13.52
N ALA A 75 2.47 -3.87 13.84
CA ALA A 75 3.63 -3.19 14.44
C ALA A 75 3.70 -3.36 15.97
N ALA A 76 2.60 -3.74 16.63
CA ALA A 76 2.53 -3.85 18.10
C ALA A 76 3.48 -4.90 18.70
N PHE A 77 3.98 -5.83 17.88
CA PHE A 77 4.88 -6.92 18.32
C PHE A 77 6.37 -6.64 18.08
N ARG A 78 6.71 -5.40 17.76
CA ARG A 78 8.07 -4.92 17.56
C ARG A 78 8.39 -3.76 18.50
N ALA A 79 9.68 -3.52 18.74
CA ALA A 79 10.10 -2.32 19.45
C ALA A 79 9.73 -1.06 18.64
N GLY A 80 9.27 -0.03 19.33
CA GLY A 80 8.82 1.22 18.73
C GLY A 80 7.31 1.44 18.92
N SER A 81 6.78 2.40 18.18
CA SER A 81 5.36 2.74 18.22
C SER A 81 4.56 1.86 17.27
N PRO A 82 3.38 1.35 17.68
CA PRO A 82 2.43 0.74 16.75
C PRO A 82 1.60 1.78 15.96
N TRP A 83 1.74 3.07 16.22
CA TRP A 83 1.24 4.13 15.35
C TRP A 83 2.28 4.40 14.27
N LEU A 84 1.93 4.13 13.03
CA LEU A 84 2.84 4.24 11.90
C LEU A 84 2.53 5.47 11.07
N LEU A 85 3.57 6.10 10.55
CA LEU A 85 3.47 7.16 9.56
C LEU A 85 3.46 6.53 8.17
N GLU A 86 2.34 6.69 7.46
CA GLU A 86 2.01 5.93 6.26
C GLU A 86 1.46 6.81 5.14
N LEU A 87 1.30 6.21 3.96
CA LEU A 87 0.46 6.77 2.89
C LEU A 87 -1.01 6.68 3.28
N VAL A 88 -1.86 7.51 2.67
CA VAL A 88 -3.29 7.21 2.58
C VAL A 88 -3.46 5.86 1.89
N ALA A 89 -4.29 4.97 2.42
CA ALA A 89 -4.43 3.62 1.87
C ALA A 89 -5.80 3.00 2.18
N GLY A 90 -6.35 2.26 1.20
CA GLY A 90 -7.59 1.53 1.36
C GLY A 90 -7.66 0.27 0.51
N LEU A 91 -8.65 -0.57 0.81
CA LEU A 91 -8.94 -1.78 0.05
C LEU A 91 -9.80 -1.44 -1.18
N VAL A 92 -9.55 -2.16 -2.27
CA VAL A 92 -10.42 -2.11 -3.44
C VAL A 92 -11.61 -3.02 -3.18
N GLU A 93 -12.80 -2.42 -3.10
CA GLU A 93 -14.04 -3.16 -2.93
C GLU A 93 -14.61 -3.63 -4.27
N GLU A 94 -15.57 -4.56 -4.22
CA GLU A 94 -16.20 -5.08 -5.43
C GLU A 94 -16.89 -3.96 -6.22
N GLY A 95 -16.50 -3.81 -7.49
CA GLY A 95 -17.04 -2.80 -8.39
C GLY A 95 -16.29 -1.48 -8.41
N GLU A 96 -15.30 -1.28 -7.53
CA GLU A 96 -14.44 -0.09 -7.55
C GLU A 96 -13.21 -0.29 -8.45
N THR A 97 -12.75 0.78 -9.06
CA THR A 97 -11.42 0.85 -9.67
C THR A 97 -10.40 1.37 -8.67
N PRO A 98 -9.11 1.02 -8.79
CA PRO A 98 -8.06 1.57 -7.92
C PRO A 98 -8.00 3.10 -7.89
N ALA A 99 -8.35 3.77 -8.99
CA ALA A 99 -8.37 5.23 -9.04
C ALA A 99 -9.54 5.83 -8.24
N GLU A 100 -10.70 5.20 -8.24
CA GLU A 100 -11.86 5.62 -7.42
C GLU A 100 -11.55 5.45 -5.94
N VAL A 101 -10.93 4.33 -5.54
CA VAL A 101 -10.46 4.10 -4.17
C VAL A 101 -9.44 5.17 -3.75
N ALA A 102 -8.49 5.52 -4.61
CA ALA A 102 -7.51 6.58 -4.32
C ALA A 102 -8.20 7.92 -3.98
N VAL A 103 -9.26 8.28 -4.71
CA VAL A 103 -10.02 9.52 -4.48
C VAL A 103 -10.81 9.42 -3.18
N ARG A 104 -11.52 8.33 -2.95
CA ARG A 104 -12.35 8.09 -1.77
C ARG A 104 -11.49 8.14 -0.50
N GLU A 105 -10.45 7.32 -0.43
CA GLU A 105 -9.59 7.21 0.74
C GLU A 105 -8.82 8.50 1.04
N THR A 106 -8.36 9.22 0.01
CA THR A 106 -7.73 10.53 0.21
C THR A 106 -8.67 11.50 0.91
N THR A 107 -9.94 11.51 0.53
CA THR A 107 -10.94 12.38 1.17
C THR A 107 -11.22 11.94 2.61
N GLU A 108 -11.36 10.65 2.85
CA GLU A 108 -11.72 10.07 4.15
C GLU A 108 -10.61 10.18 5.18
N GLU A 109 -9.37 9.84 4.80
CA GLU A 109 -8.22 9.80 5.71
C GLU A 109 -7.46 11.13 5.83
N SER A 110 -7.66 12.08 4.92
CA SER A 110 -6.92 13.34 4.94
C SER A 110 -7.76 14.61 4.77
N GLY A 111 -9.01 14.49 4.35
CA GLY A 111 -9.84 15.64 3.97
C GLY A 111 -9.35 16.39 2.73
N CYS A 112 -8.30 15.92 2.07
CA CYS A 112 -7.74 16.53 0.88
C CYS A 112 -8.55 16.16 -0.37
N VAL A 113 -8.50 17.05 -1.37
CA VAL A 113 -9.10 16.81 -2.69
C VAL A 113 -7.98 16.60 -3.71
N ILE A 114 -8.04 15.48 -4.42
CA ILE A 114 -7.10 15.17 -5.51
C ILE A 114 -7.38 16.11 -6.70
N GLN A 115 -6.35 16.79 -7.16
CA GLN A 115 -6.36 17.62 -8.35
C GLN A 115 -5.86 16.87 -9.59
N GLU A 116 -4.84 16.06 -9.40
CA GLU A 116 -4.27 15.16 -10.41
C GLU A 116 -3.80 13.87 -9.73
N LEU A 117 -3.95 12.74 -10.42
CA LEU A 117 -3.59 11.41 -9.93
C LEU A 117 -2.64 10.75 -10.94
N LEU A 118 -1.46 10.39 -10.48
CA LEU A 118 -0.41 9.76 -11.28
C LEU A 118 -0.18 8.32 -10.81
N PRO A 119 -0.38 7.30 -11.67
CA PRO A 119 0.00 5.93 -11.34
C PRO A 119 1.53 5.82 -11.20
N VAL A 120 1.98 5.18 -10.13
CA VAL A 120 3.40 5.00 -9.83
C VAL A 120 3.85 3.57 -10.12
N ALA A 121 3.20 2.60 -9.47
CA ALA A 121 3.53 1.19 -9.61
C ALA A 121 2.39 0.29 -9.15
N GLY A 122 2.38 -0.96 -9.66
CA GLY A 122 1.59 -2.05 -9.10
C GLY A 122 2.54 -3.18 -8.70
N TYR A 123 2.36 -3.73 -7.49
CA TYR A 123 3.25 -4.77 -6.98
C TYR A 123 2.59 -5.64 -5.91
N PHE A 124 3.10 -6.84 -5.74
CA PHE A 124 2.74 -7.68 -4.60
C PHE A 124 3.48 -7.24 -3.35
N SER A 125 2.79 -7.12 -2.23
CA SER A 125 3.40 -6.74 -0.95
C SER A 125 4.28 -7.86 -0.37
N SER A 126 3.80 -9.10 -0.37
CA SER A 126 4.54 -10.27 0.12
C SER A 126 4.01 -11.58 -0.50
N PRO A 127 4.28 -11.85 -1.81
CA PRO A 127 3.62 -12.90 -2.59
C PRO A 127 3.96 -14.33 -2.15
N GLY A 128 4.86 -14.49 -1.18
CA GLY A 128 5.13 -15.79 -0.55
C GLY A 128 4.05 -16.26 0.41
N GLY A 129 3.17 -15.37 0.88
CA GLY A 129 2.17 -15.69 1.90
C GLY A 129 0.85 -14.92 1.80
N THR A 130 0.77 -13.91 0.94
CA THR A 130 -0.48 -13.16 0.69
C THR A 130 -0.66 -12.91 -0.80
N ASP A 131 -1.91 -12.78 -1.22
CA ASP A 131 -2.30 -12.37 -2.57
C ASP A 131 -2.41 -10.85 -2.73
N GLU A 132 -2.11 -10.07 -1.69
CA GLU A 132 -2.23 -8.62 -1.74
C GLU A 132 -1.45 -8.01 -2.89
N TYR A 133 -2.19 -7.39 -3.82
CA TYR A 133 -1.65 -6.58 -4.89
C TYR A 133 -1.90 -5.11 -4.61
N PHE A 134 -0.84 -4.31 -4.59
CA PHE A 134 -0.87 -2.92 -4.17
C PHE A 134 -0.72 -1.98 -5.35
N HIS A 135 -1.70 -1.08 -5.53
CA HIS A 135 -1.67 -0.01 -6.54
C HIS A 135 -1.18 1.28 -5.89
N LEU A 136 0.00 1.72 -6.27
CA LEU A 136 0.60 2.95 -5.75
C LEU A 136 0.35 4.11 -6.69
N PHE A 137 -0.14 5.22 -6.12
CA PHE A 137 -0.34 6.49 -6.80
C PHE A 137 0.43 7.62 -6.12
N CYS A 138 0.71 8.68 -6.87
CA CYS A 138 1.06 9.99 -6.36
C CYS A 138 -0.05 10.97 -6.74
N ALA A 139 -0.57 11.71 -5.78
CA ALA A 139 -1.66 12.66 -5.99
C ALA A 139 -1.18 14.09 -5.74
N ARG A 140 -1.50 14.98 -6.70
CA ARG A 140 -1.42 16.42 -6.49
C ARG A 140 -2.57 16.86 -5.61
N VAL A 141 -2.24 17.49 -4.50
CA VAL A 141 -3.21 18.06 -3.54
C VAL A 141 -2.77 19.45 -3.10
N SER A 142 -3.63 20.18 -2.43
CA SER A 142 -3.23 21.37 -1.65
C SER A 142 -3.16 21.00 -0.18
N LEU A 143 -1.99 21.17 0.42
CA LEU A 143 -1.75 20.94 1.85
C LEU A 143 -1.77 22.24 2.66
N ALA A 144 -2.11 23.38 2.05
CA ALA A 144 -2.22 24.65 2.74
C ALA A 144 -3.37 24.62 3.76
N GLY A 145 -3.01 24.66 5.05
CA GLY A 145 -3.97 24.56 6.16
C GLY A 145 -4.50 23.13 6.42
N ALA A 146 -3.98 22.13 5.72
CA ALA A 146 -4.31 20.73 5.97
C ALA A 146 -3.69 20.22 7.29
N GLY A 147 -4.26 19.16 7.84
CA GLY A 147 -3.86 18.54 9.10
C GLY A 147 -5.07 18.12 9.91
N GLY A 148 -4.84 17.69 11.15
CA GLY A 148 -5.94 17.34 12.07
C GLY A 148 -6.27 15.85 12.11
N LEU A 149 -7.45 15.55 12.65
CA LEU A 149 -7.93 14.18 12.83
C LEU A 149 -8.98 13.84 11.77
N HIS A 150 -8.88 12.64 11.23
CA HIS A 150 -9.67 12.11 10.14
C HIS A 150 -10.03 10.64 10.40
N GLY A 151 -10.61 9.99 9.40
CA GLY A 151 -11.09 8.62 9.44
C GLY A 151 -12.59 8.53 9.69
N LYS A 152 -13.13 7.33 9.53
CA LYS A 152 -14.56 7.04 9.68
C LYS A 152 -14.87 6.52 11.09
N PRO A 153 -15.65 7.23 11.91
CA PRO A 153 -16.00 6.75 13.26
C PRO A 153 -16.69 5.37 13.25
N GLY A 154 -17.47 5.06 12.20
CA GLY A 154 -18.15 3.78 12.03
C GLY A 154 -17.21 2.60 11.75
N GLU A 155 -15.98 2.88 11.33
CA GLU A 155 -14.94 1.88 11.05
C GLU A 155 -13.87 1.86 12.15
N HIS A 156 -14.07 2.60 13.25
CA HIS A 156 -13.14 2.76 14.36
C HIS A 156 -11.77 3.30 13.94
N GLU A 157 -11.76 4.14 12.92
CA GLU A 157 -10.54 4.79 12.44
C GLU A 157 -10.25 6.05 13.26
N ASP A 158 -9.00 6.16 13.69
CA ASP A 158 -8.44 7.33 14.37
C ASP A 158 -7.13 7.68 13.66
N ILE A 159 -7.23 8.60 12.71
CA ILE A 159 -6.17 8.93 11.75
C ILE A 159 -5.78 10.38 11.93
N ARG A 160 -4.47 10.66 12.02
CA ARG A 160 -3.92 12.01 12.06
C ARG A 160 -3.15 12.31 10.78
N LEU A 161 -3.54 13.40 10.11
CA LEU A 161 -2.79 13.92 8.97
C LEU A 161 -1.64 14.81 9.42
N HIS A 162 -0.44 14.51 8.95
CA HIS A 162 0.77 15.30 9.07
C HIS A 162 1.14 15.92 7.73
N VAL A 163 1.49 17.21 7.74
CA VAL A 163 2.08 17.90 6.58
C VAL A 163 3.59 17.99 6.82
N ILE A 164 4.36 17.29 6.01
CA ILE A 164 5.81 17.12 6.17
C ILE A 164 6.52 17.83 5.01
N PRO A 165 7.30 18.90 5.27
CA PRO A 165 8.16 19.49 4.27
C PRO A 165 9.09 18.42 3.66
N HIS A 166 9.23 18.42 2.33
CA HIS A 166 10.07 17.44 1.65
C HIS A 166 11.52 17.45 2.16
N ALA A 167 12.01 18.62 2.57
CA ALA A 167 13.35 18.77 3.13
C ALA A 167 13.60 17.96 4.42
N GLU A 168 12.54 17.64 5.19
CA GLU A 168 12.62 16.85 6.42
C GLU A 168 12.59 15.34 6.18
N VAL A 169 12.11 14.89 5.01
CA VAL A 169 11.95 13.47 4.68
C VAL A 169 13.23 12.65 4.86
N PRO A 170 14.43 13.11 4.40
CA PRO A 170 15.66 12.34 4.57
C PRO A 170 16.07 12.14 6.04
N GLU A 171 15.77 13.09 6.92
CA GLU A 171 16.07 12.97 8.36
C GLU A 171 15.10 12.00 9.02
N LEU A 172 13.81 12.14 8.77
CA LEU A 172 12.78 11.22 9.25
C LEU A 172 13.02 9.78 8.79
N GLN A 173 13.47 9.60 7.55
CA GLN A 173 13.82 8.27 7.03
C GLN A 173 15.02 7.69 7.75
N ARG A 174 16.09 8.47 7.98
CA ARG A 174 17.25 8.02 8.78
C ARG A 174 16.88 7.72 10.23
N GLY A 175 15.92 8.46 10.78
CA GLY A 175 15.36 8.26 12.11
C GLY A 175 14.45 7.02 12.23
N GLY A 176 14.14 6.32 11.12
CA GLY A 176 13.29 5.13 11.11
C GLY A 176 11.80 5.42 11.28
N HIS A 177 11.36 6.66 11.04
CA HIS A 177 9.94 7.04 11.13
C HIS A 177 9.09 6.43 10.00
N PHE A 178 9.70 6.16 8.83
CA PHE A 178 9.07 5.45 7.73
C PHE A 178 9.53 3.99 7.74
N ASN A 179 8.72 3.10 8.28
CA ASN A 179 9.09 1.71 8.56
C ASN A 179 8.14 0.68 7.91
N ASN A 180 7.34 1.10 6.95
CA ASN A 180 6.50 0.22 6.13
C ASN A 180 6.90 0.28 4.65
N ALA A 181 6.71 -0.82 3.94
CA ALA A 181 7.22 -1.00 2.58
C ALA A 181 6.61 -0.01 1.58
N HIS A 182 5.30 0.20 1.64
CA HIS A 182 4.58 1.04 0.68
C HIS A 182 5.05 2.50 0.76
N THR A 183 5.20 3.03 1.97
CA THR A 183 5.74 4.36 2.21
C THR A 183 7.17 4.49 1.71
N LEU A 184 8.04 3.51 2.00
CA LEU A 184 9.43 3.53 1.53
C LEU A 184 9.53 3.52 0.00
N ILE A 185 8.71 2.70 -0.68
CA ILE A 185 8.67 2.64 -2.15
C ILE A 185 8.21 4.00 -2.72
N ALA A 186 7.15 4.58 -2.16
CA ALA A 186 6.63 5.87 -2.61
C ALA A 186 7.65 7.01 -2.44
N LEU A 187 8.30 7.07 -1.28
CA LEU A 187 9.31 8.09 -1.00
C LEU A 187 10.55 7.94 -1.90
N GLN A 188 11.00 6.70 -2.16
CA GLN A 188 12.09 6.44 -3.10
C GLN A 188 11.72 6.84 -4.52
N TRP A 189 10.48 6.52 -4.96
CA TRP A 189 10.00 6.94 -6.26
C TRP A 189 9.96 8.46 -6.38
N LEU A 190 9.41 9.16 -5.37
CA LEU A 190 9.37 10.62 -5.38
C LEU A 190 10.78 11.22 -5.40
N ALA A 191 11.73 10.67 -4.64
CA ALA A 191 13.11 11.15 -4.65
C ALA A 191 13.74 11.11 -6.04
N MET A 192 13.37 10.13 -6.87
CA MET A 192 13.86 10.01 -8.26
C MET A 192 13.11 10.92 -9.26
N HIS A 193 11.84 11.21 -9.02
CA HIS A 193 10.96 11.86 -10.00
C HIS A 193 10.45 13.24 -9.56
N ARG A 194 10.83 13.71 -8.36
CA ARG A 194 10.28 14.92 -7.75
C ARG A 194 10.36 16.16 -8.65
N ASP A 195 11.50 16.40 -9.28
CA ASP A 195 11.70 17.57 -10.10
C ASP A 195 10.86 17.54 -11.39
N GLU A 196 10.61 16.34 -11.91
CA GLU A 196 9.72 16.13 -13.04
C GLU A 196 8.27 16.36 -12.65
N VAL A 197 7.81 15.71 -11.59
CA VAL A 197 6.44 15.86 -11.05
C VAL A 197 6.18 17.31 -10.67
N ARG A 198 7.11 17.97 -10.01
CA ARG A 198 6.95 19.35 -9.60
C ARG A 198 6.83 20.30 -10.80
N ARG A 199 7.64 20.11 -11.84
CA ARG A 199 7.53 20.91 -13.08
C ARG A 199 6.22 20.67 -13.81
N ALA A 200 5.69 19.46 -13.80
CA ALA A 200 4.43 19.14 -14.45
C ALA A 200 3.22 19.73 -13.71
N TRP A 201 3.34 19.89 -12.38
CA TRP A 201 2.21 20.28 -11.52
C TRP A 201 2.26 21.73 -11.02
N THR A 202 3.31 22.49 -11.30
CA THR A 202 3.39 23.93 -11.01
C THR A 202 3.24 24.77 -12.27
#